data_e1da1ec85982b56772994a73c8141cfb
#
_entry.id   e1da1ec85982b56772994a73c8141cfb
#
_cell.length_a   1.000
_cell.length_b   1.000
_cell.length_c   1.000
_cell.angle_alpha   90.00
_cell.angle_beta   90.00
_cell.angle_gamma   90.00
#
_symmetry.space_group_name_H-M   'P 1'
#
loop_
_entity.id
_entity.type
_entity.pdbx_description
1 polymer ?
#
loop_
_entity_poly.entity_id
_entity_poly.type
_entity_poly.pdbx_seq_one_letter_code
_entity_poly.pdbx_strand_id
1 'polypeptide(L)'
;MNLHVNKRLTPDQPLGTEFLAGGGELGAAIRAFDWAATPLGPPQAWPRPLKTCLSIMLTSRQPMWVWWGPELINFYNDAYLPIIGSKHPGALGLPAREVWAEIWDQIRERIAAAMQGEASYSEAELLVMQRNGYPEETYYTFSFSPVPEEDGNIGGIVCANSDDTDRVIGARRLALLREIASRTWEADNVADVYSLSARALAADPRDMPFALIYRFEDDGLHATLRGATGITPGHPAAPETITLEGGSAAWPVSDVVRHEHRRMVTKLNARFGPLPKGPWADEPQEALMLPLTTSAEAAPRGVLILAVNPYRRRDDDSFENFAALVARQIASATVNIETFEVERERAKSADSLALEIEHRRRIERHQNLLLDELNHRVKNTLATVQAMAIQTLKGVDLAARDSFLARLFALSSQHDLLTLDNWEGASFEGVVRRALKPWREEGRVRFKVEGPAVHLDPKRALALGMAFHELASNAAKYGALSNDTGMVQVTWTLEPGGKQLKLRWEEQGGPVVAQPPARGFGLRLIEHGLAREISGKVTLDFRPQGLVCDWDMKLA
;
A
#
# COMPACT_ATOMS: atom_id res chain seq x y z
N MET A 1 -11.86 -5.89 -32.56
CA MET A 1 -10.61 -5.55 -33.28
C MET A 1 -10.97 -4.82 -34.54
N ASN A 2 -10.94 -3.51 -34.55
CA ASN A 2 -10.91 -2.68 -35.74
C ASN A 2 -10.33 -1.33 -35.35
N LEU A 3 -9.01 -1.24 -35.50
CA LEU A 3 -8.23 -0.03 -35.45
C LEU A 3 -8.24 0.60 -36.83
N HIS A 4 -9.14 1.54 -37.05
CA HIS A 4 -8.96 2.58 -38.05
C HIS A 4 -9.45 3.89 -37.44
N VAL A 5 -8.59 4.54 -36.67
CA VAL A 5 -8.75 5.97 -36.39
C VAL A 5 -7.84 6.69 -37.38
N ASN A 6 -8.35 6.90 -38.57
CA ASN A 6 -7.87 7.95 -39.47
C ASN A 6 -8.29 9.30 -38.85
N LYS A 7 -7.48 9.85 -37.90
CA LYS A 7 -7.66 11.24 -37.48
C LYS A 7 -7.27 12.13 -38.63
N ARG A 8 -8.27 12.60 -39.37
CA ARG A 8 -8.13 13.76 -40.28
C ARG A 8 -7.60 14.93 -39.47
N LEU A 9 -6.55 15.56 -39.98
CA LEU A 9 -6.03 16.84 -39.51
C LEU A 9 -7.18 17.85 -39.38
N THR A 10 -7.27 18.52 -38.26
CA THR A 10 -8.19 19.65 -38.11
C THR A 10 -7.81 20.74 -39.08
N PRO A 11 -8.77 21.44 -39.73
CA PRO A 11 -8.51 22.39 -40.84
C PRO A 11 -7.71 23.65 -40.51
N ASP A 12 -7.35 23.89 -39.24
CA ASP A 12 -6.73 25.12 -38.74
C ASP A 12 -5.25 24.98 -38.30
N GLN A 13 -4.54 23.92 -38.67
CA GLN A 13 -3.10 23.83 -38.35
C GLN A 13 -2.27 24.58 -39.43
N PRO A 14 -1.36 25.48 -39.01
CA PRO A 14 -0.40 26.07 -39.94
C PRO A 14 0.43 24.98 -40.64
N LEU A 15 0.64 25.08 -41.93
CA LEU A 15 1.49 24.20 -42.72
C LEU A 15 2.87 24.03 -42.06
N GLY A 16 3.31 22.78 -41.85
CA GLY A 16 4.61 22.48 -41.26
C GLY A 16 4.61 22.28 -39.74
N THR A 17 3.40 22.21 -39.11
CA THR A 17 3.26 21.93 -37.67
C THR A 17 2.54 20.61 -37.37
N GLU A 18 2.44 19.71 -38.35
CA GLU A 18 1.76 18.42 -38.24
C GLU A 18 2.36 17.51 -37.14
N PHE A 19 3.64 17.70 -36.85
CA PHE A 19 4.35 16.98 -35.77
C PHE A 19 3.86 17.33 -34.36
N LEU A 20 3.13 18.45 -34.20
CA LEU A 20 2.48 18.87 -32.94
C LEU A 20 1.02 18.35 -32.84
N ALA A 21 0.61 17.44 -33.72
CA ALA A 21 -0.74 16.90 -33.68
C ALA A 21 -0.96 16.01 -32.44
N GLY A 22 -2.11 16.15 -31.78
CA GLY A 22 -2.44 15.37 -30.58
C GLY A 22 -1.88 16.01 -29.30
N GLY A 23 -1.47 15.17 -28.33
CA GLY A 23 -0.79 15.58 -27.08
C GLY A 23 -1.71 16.25 -26.04
N GLY A 24 -3.04 16.11 -26.15
CA GLY A 24 -3.98 16.57 -25.12
C GLY A 24 -3.86 18.07 -24.80
N GLU A 25 -3.81 18.39 -23.51
CA GLU A 25 -3.69 19.76 -23.01
C GLU A 25 -2.35 20.38 -23.40
N LEU A 26 -1.24 19.68 -23.17
CA LEU A 26 0.10 20.19 -23.52
C LEU A 26 0.28 20.33 -25.02
N GLY A 27 -0.27 19.41 -25.82
CA GLY A 27 -0.26 19.57 -27.27
C GLY A 27 -0.97 20.85 -27.73
N ALA A 28 -2.11 21.19 -27.10
CA ALA A 28 -2.81 22.42 -27.35
C ALA A 28 -2.02 23.65 -26.88
N ALA A 29 -1.43 23.60 -25.68
CA ALA A 29 -0.60 24.67 -25.13
C ALA A 29 0.63 24.94 -25.99
N ILE A 30 1.35 23.90 -26.44
CA ILE A 30 2.53 24.02 -27.31
C ILE A 30 2.14 24.66 -28.66
N ARG A 31 1.00 24.33 -29.25
CA ARG A 31 0.53 24.92 -30.49
C ARG A 31 0.15 26.40 -30.34
N ALA A 32 -0.39 26.79 -29.16
CA ALA A 32 -0.83 28.14 -28.88
C ALA A 32 0.29 29.08 -28.39
N PHE A 33 1.44 28.50 -27.99
CA PHE A 33 2.54 29.24 -27.39
C PHE A 33 3.26 30.11 -28.44
N ASP A 34 3.63 31.33 -28.06
CA ASP A 34 4.40 32.24 -28.92
C ASP A 34 5.89 31.87 -28.96
N TRP A 35 6.21 30.86 -29.73
CA TRP A 35 7.59 30.39 -29.91
C TRP A 35 8.49 31.38 -30.63
N ALA A 36 7.92 32.30 -31.42
CA ALA A 36 8.70 33.34 -32.12
C ALA A 36 9.38 34.31 -31.15
N ALA A 37 8.81 34.47 -29.94
CA ALA A 37 9.40 35.29 -28.87
C ALA A 37 10.49 34.54 -28.09
N THR A 38 10.76 33.25 -28.38
CA THR A 38 11.78 32.41 -27.72
C THR A 38 13.02 32.27 -28.60
N PRO A 39 14.15 31.83 -28.03
CA PRO A 39 15.36 31.51 -28.81
C PRO A 39 15.16 30.44 -29.87
N LEU A 40 14.12 29.59 -29.76
CA LEU A 40 13.81 28.53 -30.72
C LEU A 40 13.17 29.04 -32.01
N GLY A 41 12.57 30.23 -32.00
CA GLY A 41 11.85 30.73 -33.14
C GLY A 41 10.60 29.94 -33.51
N PRO A 42 9.98 30.23 -34.65
CA PRO A 42 8.70 29.63 -35.04
C PRO A 42 8.84 28.12 -35.32
N PRO A 43 7.82 27.29 -34.94
CA PRO A 43 7.87 25.83 -35.03
C PRO A 43 8.19 25.26 -36.42
N GLN A 44 7.86 25.99 -37.47
CA GLN A 44 8.16 25.59 -38.84
C GLN A 44 9.67 25.47 -39.10
N ALA A 45 10.46 26.36 -38.47
CA ALA A 45 11.91 26.42 -38.58
C ALA A 45 12.67 25.40 -37.71
N TRP A 46 11.98 24.72 -36.79
CA TRP A 46 12.63 23.80 -35.86
C TRP A 46 13.31 22.64 -36.61
N PRO A 47 14.46 22.15 -36.10
CA PRO A 47 15.17 21.05 -36.72
C PRO A 47 14.36 19.74 -36.65
N ARG A 48 14.58 18.84 -37.59
CA ARG A 48 13.86 17.56 -37.69
C ARG A 48 13.97 16.71 -36.44
N PRO A 49 15.16 16.56 -35.79
CA PRO A 49 15.27 15.80 -34.56
C PRO A 49 14.34 16.33 -33.45
N LEU A 50 14.25 17.65 -33.23
CA LEU A 50 13.30 18.25 -32.28
C LEU A 50 11.86 17.89 -32.63
N LYS A 51 11.46 18.06 -33.89
CA LYS A 51 10.11 17.72 -34.36
C LYS A 51 9.76 16.26 -34.09
N THR A 52 10.71 15.35 -34.31
CA THR A 52 10.55 13.93 -34.06
C THR A 52 10.39 13.65 -32.55
N CYS A 53 11.26 14.21 -31.71
CA CYS A 53 11.18 14.05 -30.26
C CYS A 53 9.86 14.57 -29.69
N LEU A 54 9.40 15.73 -30.15
CA LEU A 54 8.12 16.30 -29.70
C LEU A 54 6.93 15.43 -30.14
N SER A 55 6.95 14.90 -31.37
CA SER A 55 5.89 13.99 -31.83
C SER A 55 5.83 12.71 -31.00
N ILE A 56 6.99 12.12 -30.65
CA ILE A 56 7.08 10.95 -29.76
C ILE A 56 6.56 11.33 -28.36
N MET A 57 7.05 12.42 -27.78
CA MET A 57 6.67 12.89 -26.46
C MET A 57 5.17 13.13 -26.35
N LEU A 58 4.57 13.84 -27.31
CA LEU A 58 3.13 14.17 -27.31
C LEU A 58 2.22 12.96 -27.48
N THR A 59 2.71 11.88 -28.11
CA THR A 59 1.95 10.64 -28.30
C THR A 59 2.19 9.62 -27.18
N SER A 60 3.24 9.83 -26.36
CA SER A 60 3.56 8.95 -25.24
C SER A 60 2.59 9.10 -24.10
N ARG A 61 2.27 7.96 -23.44
CA ARG A 61 1.56 7.93 -22.15
C ARG A 61 2.51 7.89 -20.94
N GLN A 62 3.80 7.77 -21.19
CA GLN A 62 4.82 7.86 -20.15
C GLN A 62 5.18 9.33 -19.91
N PRO A 63 5.45 9.76 -18.68
CA PRO A 63 5.96 11.10 -18.41
C PRO A 63 7.24 11.35 -19.19
N MET A 64 7.22 12.33 -20.06
CA MET A 64 8.36 12.70 -20.89
C MET A 64 8.53 14.20 -20.98
N TRP A 65 9.78 14.61 -21.09
CA TRP A 65 10.14 15.98 -21.44
C TRP A 65 11.26 16.00 -22.50
N VAL A 66 11.34 17.13 -23.17
CA VAL A 66 12.42 17.46 -24.11
C VAL A 66 12.96 18.82 -23.73
N TRP A 67 14.26 18.93 -23.58
CA TRP A 67 14.98 20.18 -23.39
C TRP A 67 15.80 20.45 -24.64
N TRP A 68 15.63 21.63 -25.24
CA TRP A 68 16.22 21.90 -26.53
C TRP A 68 16.97 23.23 -26.58
N GLY A 69 18.06 23.23 -27.35
CA GLY A 69 18.92 24.37 -27.59
C GLY A 69 19.88 24.65 -26.43
N PRO A 70 20.74 25.67 -26.57
CA PRO A 70 21.72 26.05 -25.54
C PRO A 70 21.12 26.42 -24.21
N GLU A 71 19.91 26.98 -24.21
CA GLU A 71 19.18 27.36 -22.99
C GLU A 71 18.34 26.21 -22.43
N LEU A 72 18.28 25.06 -23.10
CA LEU A 72 17.53 23.89 -22.69
C LEU A 72 16.04 24.22 -22.47
N ILE A 73 15.41 24.79 -23.50
CA ILE A 73 14.00 25.19 -23.47
C ILE A 73 13.10 23.98 -23.22
N ASN A 74 12.22 24.10 -22.23
CA ASN A 74 11.47 22.99 -21.65
C ASN A 74 10.17 22.71 -22.39
N PHE A 75 10.01 21.45 -22.83
CA PHE A 75 8.78 20.85 -23.34
C PHE A 75 8.44 19.63 -22.51
N TYR A 76 7.16 19.35 -22.31
CA TYR A 76 6.70 18.16 -21.61
C TYR A 76 5.31 17.74 -22.09
N ASN A 77 4.90 16.53 -21.75
CA ASN A 77 3.61 15.97 -22.15
C ASN A 77 2.60 15.95 -20.97
N ASP A 78 1.33 15.62 -21.27
CA ASP A 78 0.26 15.53 -20.27
C ASP A 78 0.59 14.54 -19.14
N ALA A 79 1.26 13.42 -19.46
CA ALA A 79 1.68 12.43 -18.46
C ALA A 79 2.69 13.01 -17.45
N TYR A 80 3.40 14.07 -17.78
CA TYR A 80 4.37 14.74 -16.92
C TYR A 80 3.73 15.76 -15.96
N LEU A 81 2.45 16.10 -16.13
CA LEU A 81 1.72 17.09 -15.31
C LEU A 81 1.81 16.80 -13.80
N PRO A 82 1.69 15.55 -13.31
CA PRO A 82 1.85 15.26 -11.88
C PRO A 82 3.27 15.54 -11.35
N ILE A 83 4.29 15.49 -12.24
CA ILE A 83 5.69 15.72 -11.88
C ILE A 83 6.00 17.21 -11.86
N ILE A 84 5.55 17.96 -12.86
CA ILE A 84 5.76 19.41 -12.94
C ILE A 84 4.93 20.16 -11.91
N GLY A 85 3.74 19.66 -11.57
CA GLY A 85 2.85 20.21 -10.55
C GLY A 85 2.44 21.66 -10.81
N SER A 86 2.48 22.51 -9.79
CA SER A 86 2.06 23.91 -9.84
C SER A 86 2.94 24.82 -10.73
N LYS A 87 4.08 24.32 -11.22
CA LYS A 87 4.90 25.05 -12.20
C LYS A 87 4.24 25.11 -13.57
N HIS A 88 3.32 24.19 -13.87
CA HIS A 88 2.46 24.27 -15.05
C HIS A 88 1.39 25.39 -14.86
N PRO A 89 1.03 26.18 -15.90
CA PRO A 89 1.53 26.13 -17.28
C PRO A 89 2.84 26.92 -17.51
N GLY A 90 3.28 27.71 -16.53
CA GLY A 90 4.40 28.63 -16.67
C GLY A 90 5.74 28.02 -17.04
N ALA A 91 5.93 26.73 -16.81
CA ALA A 91 7.18 26.02 -17.11
C ALA A 91 7.38 25.72 -18.60
N LEU A 92 6.31 25.81 -19.42
CA LEU A 92 6.42 25.56 -20.85
C LEU A 92 7.20 26.68 -21.52
N GLY A 93 8.20 26.35 -22.32
CA GLY A 93 8.99 27.31 -23.07
C GLY A 93 10.04 28.08 -22.24
N LEU A 94 10.15 27.83 -20.94
CA LEU A 94 11.20 28.40 -20.09
C LEU A 94 12.48 27.56 -20.17
N PRO A 95 13.66 28.15 -19.88
CA PRO A 95 14.88 27.42 -19.66
C PRO A 95 14.75 26.40 -18.52
N ALA A 96 15.22 25.18 -18.72
CA ALA A 96 15.14 24.11 -17.72
C ALA A 96 15.79 24.49 -16.37
N ARG A 97 16.84 25.31 -16.40
CA ARG A 97 17.50 25.84 -15.20
C ARG A 97 16.59 26.70 -14.34
N GLU A 98 15.68 27.45 -14.95
CA GLU A 98 14.72 28.27 -14.21
C GLU A 98 13.60 27.42 -13.63
N VAL A 99 13.12 26.47 -14.41
CA VAL A 99 12.04 25.54 -13.99
C VAL A 99 12.48 24.66 -12.83
N TRP A 100 13.72 24.17 -12.85
CA TRP A 100 14.27 23.20 -11.89
C TRP A 100 15.42 23.77 -11.06
N ALA A 101 15.35 25.05 -10.72
CA ALA A 101 16.40 25.74 -9.98
C ALA A 101 16.76 25.03 -8.67
N GLU A 102 15.78 24.44 -7.97
CA GLU A 102 15.97 23.77 -6.68
C GLU A 102 16.77 22.47 -6.74
N ILE A 103 16.78 21.78 -7.90
CA ILE A 103 17.53 20.52 -8.10
C ILE A 103 18.67 20.69 -9.11
N TRP A 104 18.84 21.90 -9.67
CA TRP A 104 19.78 22.13 -10.75
C TRP A 104 21.20 21.67 -10.44
N ASP A 105 21.70 21.96 -9.26
CA ASP A 105 23.06 21.57 -8.87
C ASP A 105 23.26 20.06 -8.80
N GLN A 106 22.20 19.28 -8.56
CA GLN A 106 22.26 17.83 -8.51
C GLN A 106 22.31 17.20 -9.91
N ILE A 107 21.68 17.84 -10.90
CA ILE A 107 21.51 17.26 -12.26
C ILE A 107 22.41 17.89 -13.30
N ARG A 108 23.01 19.09 -13.07
CA ARG A 108 23.77 19.85 -14.05
C ARG A 108 24.95 19.11 -14.69
N GLU A 109 25.66 18.26 -13.92
CA GLU A 109 26.80 17.53 -14.46
C GLU A 109 26.37 16.48 -15.48
N ARG A 110 25.25 15.79 -15.22
CA ARG A 110 24.67 14.82 -16.17
C ARG A 110 24.08 15.51 -17.39
N ILE A 111 23.51 16.70 -17.21
CA ILE A 111 23.04 17.54 -18.33
C ILE A 111 24.23 17.91 -19.21
N ALA A 112 25.33 18.38 -18.62
CA ALA A 112 26.54 18.72 -19.35
C ALA A 112 27.11 17.52 -20.11
N ALA A 113 27.15 16.34 -19.50
CA ALA A 113 27.58 15.10 -20.15
C ALA A 113 26.63 14.72 -21.30
N ALA A 114 25.31 14.83 -21.10
CA ALA A 114 24.33 14.57 -22.16
C ALA A 114 24.50 15.53 -23.34
N MET A 115 24.76 16.82 -23.07
CA MET A 115 25.03 17.80 -24.13
C MET A 115 26.38 17.57 -24.84
N GLN A 116 27.23 16.68 -24.31
CA GLN A 116 28.46 16.20 -24.98
C GLN A 116 28.26 14.83 -25.66
N GLY A 117 27.02 14.31 -25.66
CA GLY A 117 26.70 13.03 -26.29
C GLY A 117 26.74 11.82 -25.37
N GLU A 118 26.97 11.99 -24.05
CA GLU A 118 27.01 10.91 -23.07
C GLU A 118 25.66 10.72 -22.42
N ALA A 119 24.96 9.63 -22.74
CA ALA A 119 23.70 9.28 -22.09
C ALA A 119 23.92 8.86 -20.62
N SER A 120 22.96 9.17 -19.76
CA SER A 120 22.97 8.74 -18.36
C SER A 120 21.64 8.10 -17.95
N TYR A 121 21.69 7.24 -16.92
CA TYR A 121 20.52 6.61 -16.31
C TYR A 121 20.62 6.72 -14.79
N SER A 122 19.52 7.05 -14.16
CA SER A 122 19.38 7.11 -12.70
C SER A 122 18.18 6.28 -12.29
N GLU A 123 18.33 5.47 -11.27
CA GLU A 123 17.25 4.65 -10.72
C GLU A 123 16.89 5.13 -9.32
N ALA A 124 15.61 5.43 -9.10
CA ALA A 124 15.04 5.85 -7.82
C ALA A 124 15.88 6.95 -7.11
N GLU A 125 16.33 7.94 -7.86
CA GLU A 125 17.16 9.03 -7.34
C GLU A 125 16.34 10.00 -6.53
N LEU A 126 16.84 10.34 -5.33
CA LEU A 126 16.22 11.33 -4.46
C LEU A 126 16.41 12.74 -5.02
N LEU A 127 15.32 13.41 -5.31
CA LEU A 127 15.27 14.82 -5.67
C LEU A 127 14.29 15.54 -4.73
N VAL A 128 14.75 16.61 -4.06
CA VAL A 128 13.85 17.44 -3.24
C VAL A 128 13.27 18.52 -4.14
N MET A 129 12.02 18.31 -4.59
CA MET A 129 11.39 19.16 -5.59
C MET A 129 10.34 20.08 -5.00
N GLN A 130 10.14 21.25 -5.62
CA GLN A 130 9.11 22.23 -5.23
C GLN A 130 7.94 22.25 -6.21
N ARG A 131 7.43 21.06 -6.56
CA ARG A 131 6.35 20.93 -7.55
C ARG A 131 5.00 21.45 -7.08
N ASN A 132 4.76 21.54 -5.78
CA ASN A 132 3.51 22.04 -5.19
C ASN A 132 3.69 23.31 -4.34
N GLY A 133 4.80 24.07 -4.58
CA GLY A 133 5.09 25.32 -3.88
C GLY A 133 5.74 25.14 -2.51
N TYR A 134 6.11 23.92 -2.16
CA TYR A 134 6.91 23.57 -0.97
C TYR A 134 7.86 22.42 -1.31
N PRO A 135 8.99 22.25 -0.60
CA PRO A 135 9.92 21.19 -0.86
C PRO A 135 9.32 19.82 -0.48
N GLU A 136 9.43 18.84 -1.41
CA GLU A 136 8.93 17.48 -1.25
C GLU A 136 10.04 16.47 -1.50
N GLU A 137 10.10 15.43 -0.66
CA GLU A 137 10.88 14.22 -0.90
C GLU A 137 10.27 13.45 -2.05
N THR A 138 11.00 13.33 -3.16
CA THR A 138 10.55 12.59 -4.35
C THR A 138 11.67 11.73 -4.91
N TYR A 139 11.30 10.64 -5.57
CA TYR A 139 12.23 9.69 -6.18
C TYR A 139 11.86 9.46 -7.63
N TYR A 140 12.85 9.57 -8.51
CA TYR A 140 12.62 9.38 -9.93
C TYR A 140 13.61 8.41 -10.55
N THR A 141 13.11 7.59 -11.48
CA THR A 141 13.92 6.84 -12.42
C THR A 141 13.84 7.55 -13.77
N PHE A 142 14.99 7.94 -14.31
CA PHE A 142 15.05 8.70 -15.55
C PHE A 142 16.34 8.45 -16.33
N SER A 143 16.30 8.76 -17.63
CA SER A 143 17.46 8.69 -18.50
C SER A 143 17.60 9.99 -19.27
N PHE A 144 18.76 10.64 -19.19
CA PHE A 144 19.09 11.76 -20.07
C PHE A 144 19.69 11.21 -21.35
N SER A 145 18.95 11.32 -22.44
CA SER A 145 19.32 10.79 -23.73
C SER A 145 19.64 11.97 -24.67
N PRO A 146 20.89 12.11 -25.11
CA PRO A 146 21.28 13.17 -26.05
C PRO A 146 20.59 12.99 -27.39
N VAL A 147 20.15 14.10 -27.98
CA VAL A 147 19.53 14.12 -29.31
C VAL A 147 20.45 14.87 -30.26
N PRO A 148 21.08 14.16 -31.22
CA PRO A 148 21.95 14.81 -32.21
C PRO A 148 21.14 15.58 -33.25
N GLU A 149 21.70 16.68 -33.70
CA GLU A 149 21.25 17.44 -34.89
C GLU A 149 21.81 16.85 -36.18
N GLU A 150 21.39 17.39 -37.30
CA GLU A 150 21.83 16.93 -38.63
C GLU A 150 23.34 17.16 -38.89
N ASP A 151 23.94 18.12 -38.18
CA ASP A 151 25.39 18.44 -38.24
C ASP A 151 26.25 17.59 -37.28
N GLY A 152 25.63 16.72 -36.49
CA GLY A 152 26.29 15.86 -35.52
C GLY A 152 26.50 16.47 -34.14
N ASN A 153 26.17 17.75 -33.92
CA ASN A 153 26.15 18.37 -32.61
C ASN A 153 24.94 17.88 -31.82
N ILE A 154 24.98 18.00 -30.49
CA ILE A 154 23.84 17.68 -29.68
C ILE A 154 22.93 18.91 -29.56
N GLY A 155 21.72 18.81 -30.10
CA GLY A 155 20.72 19.88 -30.08
C GLY A 155 19.90 19.92 -28.81
N GLY A 156 19.82 18.83 -28.05
CA GLY A 156 19.03 18.77 -26.84
C GLY A 156 19.04 17.41 -26.16
N ILE A 157 18.18 17.26 -25.18
CA ILE A 157 18.03 16.06 -24.35
C ILE A 157 16.57 15.63 -24.36
N VAL A 158 16.31 14.34 -24.55
CA VAL A 158 14.99 13.72 -24.31
C VAL A 158 15.07 12.83 -23.08
N CYS A 159 14.02 12.85 -22.29
CA CYS A 159 13.94 12.05 -21.09
C CYS A 159 12.53 11.44 -20.92
N ALA A 160 12.52 10.16 -20.57
CA ALA A 160 11.36 9.47 -20.05
C ALA A 160 11.57 9.25 -18.55
N ASN A 161 10.54 9.55 -17.75
CA ASN A 161 10.60 9.50 -16.30
C ASN A 161 9.62 8.48 -15.74
N SER A 162 9.99 7.94 -14.58
CA SER A 162 9.07 7.23 -13.68
C SER A 162 9.11 7.92 -12.32
N ASP A 163 7.94 8.26 -11.77
CA ASP A 163 7.83 8.69 -10.38
C ASP A 163 7.77 7.43 -9.50
N ASP A 164 8.87 7.18 -8.81
CA ASP A 164 9.04 6.02 -7.93
C ASP A 164 8.78 6.36 -6.46
N THR A 165 8.33 7.56 -6.15
CA THR A 165 8.21 8.10 -4.79
C THR A 165 7.39 7.18 -3.88
N ASP A 166 6.18 6.84 -4.29
CA ASP A 166 5.29 5.99 -3.49
C ASP A 166 5.87 4.58 -3.30
N ARG A 167 6.56 4.05 -4.32
CA ARG A 167 7.21 2.74 -4.26
C ARG A 167 8.37 2.73 -3.27
N VAL A 168 9.25 3.73 -3.33
CA VAL A 168 10.44 3.82 -2.48
C VAL A 168 10.06 4.08 -1.02
N ILE A 169 9.18 5.06 -0.78
CA ILE A 169 8.70 5.38 0.57
C ILE A 169 7.93 4.21 1.16
N GLY A 170 7.05 3.59 0.38
CA GLY A 170 6.28 2.41 0.82
C GLY A 170 7.17 1.22 1.17
N ALA A 171 8.17 0.92 0.35
CA ALA A 171 9.14 -0.14 0.62
C ALA A 171 9.95 0.12 1.89
N ARG A 172 10.42 1.37 2.10
CA ARG A 172 11.16 1.80 3.28
C ARG A 172 10.32 1.64 4.57
N ARG A 173 9.07 2.11 4.54
CA ARG A 173 8.14 2.00 5.67
C ARG A 173 7.78 0.55 6.00
N LEU A 174 7.60 -0.27 4.97
CA LEU A 174 7.39 -1.71 5.18
C LEU A 174 8.60 -2.40 5.80
N ALA A 175 9.80 -2.05 5.34
CA ALA A 175 11.03 -2.59 5.90
C ALA A 175 11.17 -2.23 7.39
N LEU A 176 10.83 -0.98 7.76
CA LEU A 176 10.84 -0.54 9.15
C LEU A 176 9.82 -1.30 10.03
N LEU A 177 8.59 -1.50 9.54
CA LEU A 177 7.59 -2.28 10.27
C LEU A 177 8.05 -3.73 10.51
N ARG A 178 8.69 -4.34 9.51
CA ARG A 178 9.30 -5.68 9.65
C ARG A 178 10.44 -5.68 10.67
N GLU A 179 11.28 -4.66 10.65
CA GLU A 179 12.41 -4.51 11.58
C GLU A 179 11.92 -4.37 13.02
N ILE A 180 10.90 -3.52 13.26
CA ILE A 180 10.28 -3.38 14.59
C ILE A 180 9.71 -4.73 15.03
N ALA A 181 8.96 -5.41 14.16
CA ALA A 181 8.38 -6.71 14.48
C ALA A 181 9.45 -7.76 14.82
N SER A 182 10.52 -7.82 14.03
CA SER A 182 11.63 -8.74 14.23
C SER A 182 12.37 -8.48 15.53
N ARG A 183 12.76 -7.23 15.79
CA ARG A 183 13.53 -6.87 17.01
C ARG A 183 12.71 -7.00 18.27
N THR A 184 11.46 -6.58 18.28
CA THR A 184 10.59 -6.69 19.46
C THR A 184 10.24 -8.13 19.81
N TRP A 185 10.41 -9.05 18.86
CA TRP A 185 10.32 -10.49 19.11
C TRP A 185 11.45 -11.03 20.00
N GLU A 186 12.63 -10.41 19.97
CA GLU A 186 13.80 -10.78 20.76
C GLU A 186 13.77 -10.19 22.18
N ALA A 187 12.73 -9.42 22.54
CA ALA A 187 12.61 -8.77 23.81
C ALA A 187 12.36 -9.76 24.95
N ASP A 188 13.13 -9.69 26.01
CA ASP A 188 12.99 -10.50 27.22
C ASP A 188 12.05 -9.85 28.26
N ASN A 189 11.85 -8.54 28.19
CA ASN A 189 11.03 -7.74 29.11
C ASN A 189 10.50 -6.46 28.44
N VAL A 190 9.57 -5.78 29.11
CA VAL A 190 8.93 -4.56 28.60
C VAL A 190 9.93 -3.44 28.30
N ALA A 191 11.00 -3.32 29.09
CA ALA A 191 12.01 -2.30 28.85
C ALA A 191 12.79 -2.58 27.55
N ASP A 192 13.03 -3.86 27.24
CA ASP A 192 13.65 -4.28 25.98
C ASP A 192 12.76 -3.94 24.79
N VAL A 193 11.44 -4.12 24.88
CA VAL A 193 10.52 -3.74 23.80
C VAL A 193 10.72 -2.28 23.42
N TYR A 194 10.74 -1.37 24.37
CA TYR A 194 10.91 0.06 24.10
C TYR A 194 12.31 0.38 23.56
N SER A 195 13.36 -0.21 24.12
CA SER A 195 14.73 0.02 23.66
C SER A 195 14.97 -0.53 22.26
N LEU A 196 14.46 -1.74 21.96
CA LEU A 196 14.58 -2.38 20.66
C LEU A 196 13.72 -1.65 19.61
N SER A 197 12.52 -1.18 20.00
CA SER A 197 11.69 -0.34 19.14
C SER A 197 12.38 0.97 18.78
N ALA A 198 13.00 1.64 19.75
CA ALA A 198 13.75 2.88 19.49
C ALA A 198 14.94 2.64 18.55
N ARG A 199 15.66 1.51 18.72
CA ARG A 199 16.75 1.12 17.78
C ARG A 199 16.24 0.80 16.39
N ALA A 200 15.09 0.14 16.28
CA ALA A 200 14.48 -0.11 14.98
C ALA A 200 14.06 1.19 14.29
N LEU A 201 13.43 2.11 15.02
CA LEU A 201 13.06 3.43 14.51
C LEU A 201 14.26 4.25 14.03
N ALA A 202 15.46 4.04 14.58
CA ALA A 202 16.69 4.68 14.13
C ALA A 202 17.10 4.29 12.70
N ALA A 203 16.57 3.19 12.16
CA ALA A 203 16.88 2.75 10.80
C ALA A 203 16.25 3.63 9.71
N ASP A 204 15.25 4.45 10.08
CA ASP A 204 14.56 5.33 9.12
C ASP A 204 14.54 6.81 9.56
N PRO A 205 15.70 7.48 9.58
CA PRO A 205 15.77 8.90 9.94
C PRO A 205 15.20 9.84 8.85
N ARG A 206 14.84 9.31 7.68
CA ARG A 206 14.21 10.10 6.61
C ARG A 206 12.74 10.38 6.91
N ASP A 207 11.96 9.36 7.26
CA ASP A 207 10.56 9.58 7.65
C ASP A 207 10.44 10.25 9.01
N MET A 208 11.37 9.93 9.94
CA MET A 208 11.34 10.38 11.33
C MET A 208 12.73 10.83 11.78
N PRO A 209 13.06 12.13 11.67
CA PRO A 209 14.33 12.68 12.15
C PRO A 209 14.65 12.34 13.60
N PHE A 210 13.62 12.27 14.46
CA PHE A 210 13.73 11.70 15.80
C PHE A 210 12.40 11.03 16.21
N ALA A 211 12.49 10.11 17.16
CA ALA A 211 11.32 9.47 17.77
C ALA A 211 11.54 9.30 19.28
N LEU A 212 10.44 9.40 20.05
CA LEU A 212 10.41 9.26 21.50
C LEU A 212 9.30 8.30 21.89
N ILE A 213 9.60 7.42 22.84
CA ILE A 213 8.63 6.47 23.40
C ILE A 213 8.54 6.75 24.90
N TYR A 214 7.38 7.21 25.35
CA TYR A 214 7.08 7.42 26.76
C TYR A 214 6.11 6.35 27.26
N ARG A 215 6.38 5.80 28.43
CA ARG A 215 5.46 4.94 29.18
C ARG A 215 4.76 5.76 30.25
N PHE A 216 3.48 5.56 30.45
CA PHE A 216 2.72 6.11 31.56
C PHE A 216 3.04 5.31 32.82
N GLU A 217 3.34 6.02 33.91
CA GLU A 217 3.58 5.41 35.20
C GLU A 217 2.25 5.09 35.91
N ASP A 218 2.32 4.15 36.85
CA ASP A 218 1.13 3.66 37.58
C ASP A 218 0.49 4.73 38.47
N ASP A 219 1.19 5.84 38.74
CA ASP A 219 0.67 6.98 39.49
C ASP A 219 -0.37 7.80 38.69
N GLY A 220 -0.48 7.57 37.37
CA GLY A 220 -1.36 8.29 36.46
C GLY A 220 -1.01 9.77 36.26
N LEU A 221 0.13 10.24 36.78
CA LEU A 221 0.55 11.65 36.78
C LEU A 221 1.75 11.91 35.87
N HIS A 222 2.56 10.89 35.60
CA HIS A 222 3.82 11.02 34.90
C HIS A 222 3.93 10.05 33.70
N ALA A 223 4.69 10.49 32.71
CA ALA A 223 5.17 9.65 31.60
C ALA A 223 6.69 9.69 31.58
N THR A 224 7.34 8.54 31.58
CA THR A 224 8.80 8.39 31.60
C THR A 224 9.32 7.99 30.22
N LEU A 225 10.39 8.61 29.76
CA LEU A 225 11.06 8.29 28.52
C LEU A 225 11.71 6.90 28.61
N ARG A 226 11.27 5.98 27.76
CA ARG A 226 11.76 4.60 27.69
C ARG A 226 12.53 4.29 26.42
N GLY A 227 12.37 5.13 25.38
CA GLY A 227 13.12 5.01 24.13
C GLY A 227 13.24 6.35 23.44
N ALA A 228 14.40 6.63 22.90
CA ALA A 228 14.68 7.81 22.09
C ALA A 228 15.60 7.44 20.93
N THR A 229 15.35 8.02 19.77
CA THR A 229 16.24 7.92 18.63
C THR A 229 16.31 9.24 17.88
N GLY A 230 17.46 9.55 17.29
CA GLY A 230 17.71 10.80 16.58
C GLY A 230 17.87 12.03 17.49
N ILE A 231 17.59 11.92 18.78
CA ILE A 231 17.68 13.00 19.76
C ILE A 231 18.21 12.45 21.10
N THR A 232 18.98 13.26 21.81
CA THR A 232 19.57 12.86 23.10
C THR A 232 18.55 13.06 24.22
N PRO A 233 18.36 12.09 25.13
CA PRO A 233 17.59 12.29 26.36
C PRO A 233 18.10 13.50 27.15
N GLY A 234 17.17 14.28 27.72
CA GLY A 234 17.49 15.57 28.41
C GLY A 234 17.40 16.79 27.48
N HIS A 235 17.30 16.64 26.17
CA HIS A 235 16.97 17.74 25.26
C HIS A 235 15.60 18.33 25.63
N PRO A 236 15.32 19.64 25.45
CA PRO A 236 14.00 20.22 25.74
C PRO A 236 12.82 19.47 25.07
N ALA A 237 13.02 18.91 23.88
CA ALA A 237 12.03 18.06 23.20
C ALA A 237 12.02 16.60 23.70
N ALA A 238 13.03 16.15 24.44
CA ALA A 238 13.15 14.79 24.95
C ALA A 238 13.41 14.78 26.47
N PRO A 239 12.52 15.39 27.29
CA PRO A 239 12.65 15.36 28.75
C PRO A 239 12.54 13.92 29.25
N GLU A 240 13.27 13.57 30.30
CA GLU A 240 13.21 12.23 30.89
C GLU A 240 11.84 11.90 31.45
N THR A 241 11.11 12.91 31.93
CA THR A 241 9.75 12.76 32.49
C THR A 241 8.86 13.90 32.01
N ILE A 242 7.61 13.56 31.71
CA ILE A 242 6.54 14.49 31.34
C ILE A 242 5.42 14.36 32.38
N THR A 243 4.97 15.50 32.91
CA THR A 243 3.78 15.54 33.80
C THR A 243 2.52 15.56 32.95
N LEU A 244 1.55 14.67 33.26
CA LEU A 244 0.30 14.52 32.51
C LEU A 244 -0.75 15.58 32.91
N GLU A 245 -0.62 16.17 34.13
CA GLU A 245 -1.46 17.26 34.60
C GLU A 245 -0.72 18.60 34.55
N GLY A 246 -1.42 19.64 34.05
CA GLY A 246 -0.91 21.01 34.00
C GLY A 246 -0.52 21.47 32.59
N GLY A 247 -1.03 22.63 32.18
CA GLY A 247 -0.90 23.21 30.82
C GLY A 247 0.51 23.67 30.41
N SER A 248 1.56 23.29 31.11
CA SER A 248 2.97 23.67 30.87
C SER A 248 3.86 22.49 30.45
N ALA A 249 3.27 21.37 30.07
CA ALA A 249 4.06 20.22 29.61
C ALA A 249 4.77 20.50 28.28
N ALA A 250 6.02 20.03 28.14
CA ALA A 250 6.79 20.10 26.91
C ALA A 250 5.98 19.57 25.71
N TRP A 251 5.28 18.45 25.91
CA TRP A 251 4.37 17.84 24.94
C TRP A 251 2.93 17.78 25.50
N PRO A 252 1.89 18.04 24.69
CA PRO A 252 0.48 17.99 25.13
C PRO A 252 -0.03 16.54 25.23
N VAL A 253 0.64 15.72 26.05
CA VAL A 253 0.35 14.28 26.21
C VAL A 253 -1.03 14.06 26.82
N SER A 254 -1.50 14.95 27.70
CA SER A 254 -2.85 14.90 28.29
C SER A 254 -3.97 14.84 27.27
N ASP A 255 -3.78 15.45 26.09
CA ASP A 255 -4.79 15.43 25.03
C ASP A 255 -4.87 14.07 24.35
N VAL A 256 -3.74 13.38 24.20
CA VAL A 256 -3.69 12.01 23.64
C VAL A 256 -4.33 11.02 24.62
N VAL A 257 -4.11 11.20 25.93
CA VAL A 257 -4.70 10.37 26.99
C VAL A 257 -6.21 10.55 27.05
N ARG A 258 -6.70 11.79 26.99
CA ARG A 258 -8.15 12.09 27.15
C ARG A 258 -8.99 11.70 25.94
N HIS A 259 -8.44 11.82 24.74
CA HIS A 259 -9.21 11.64 23.50
C HIS A 259 -8.87 10.35 22.76
N GLU A 260 -7.82 9.63 23.20
CA GLU A 260 -7.33 8.37 22.59
C GLU A 260 -7.03 8.49 21.07
N HIS A 261 -6.80 9.73 20.61
CA HIS A 261 -6.56 10.04 19.20
C HIS A 261 -5.15 10.55 18.96
N ARG A 262 -4.66 10.31 17.75
CA ARG A 262 -3.42 10.92 17.27
C ARG A 262 -3.53 12.44 17.26
N ARG A 263 -2.42 13.10 17.56
CA ARG A 263 -2.34 14.57 17.53
C ARG A 263 -1.09 15.05 16.81
N MET A 264 -1.27 15.96 15.86
CA MET A 264 -0.15 16.69 15.25
C MET A 264 0.21 17.89 16.12
N VAL A 265 1.49 18.03 16.44
CA VAL A 265 2.09 19.19 17.14
C VAL A 265 2.93 19.95 16.13
N THR A 266 2.64 21.23 15.95
CA THR A 266 3.30 22.09 14.98
C THR A 266 4.23 23.11 15.64
N LYS A 267 5.07 23.80 14.85
CA LYS A 267 5.98 24.86 15.29
C LYS A 267 6.99 24.37 16.35
N LEU A 268 7.57 23.20 16.13
CA LEU A 268 8.47 22.56 17.09
C LEU A 268 9.67 23.42 17.46
N ASN A 269 10.27 24.13 16.50
CA ASN A 269 11.45 24.98 16.73
C ASN A 269 11.15 26.16 17.67
N ALA A 270 9.95 26.74 17.56
CA ALA A 270 9.53 27.80 18.47
C ALA A 270 9.31 27.29 19.90
N ARG A 271 9.06 25.98 20.05
CA ARG A 271 8.74 25.34 21.32
C ARG A 271 9.97 24.79 22.02
N PHE A 272 10.90 24.21 21.26
CA PHE A 272 12.01 23.41 21.80
C PHE A 272 13.40 23.92 21.42
N GLY A 273 13.48 24.97 20.58
CA GLY A 273 14.74 25.41 20.00
C GLY A 273 15.20 24.51 18.84
N PRO A 274 16.51 24.49 18.52
CA PRO A 274 17.05 23.70 17.43
C PRO A 274 16.79 22.20 17.60
N LEU A 275 16.39 21.53 16.53
CA LEU A 275 16.03 20.11 16.51
C LEU A 275 16.91 19.29 15.57
N PRO A 276 17.07 17.99 15.82
CA PRO A 276 17.75 17.10 14.89
C PRO A 276 17.06 17.05 13.53
N LYS A 277 17.85 17.22 12.47
CA LYS A 277 17.37 17.27 11.08
C LYS A 277 17.26 15.89 10.42
N GLY A 278 17.91 14.88 11.00
CA GLY A 278 18.16 13.64 10.30
C GLY A 278 19.03 13.89 9.05
N PRO A 279 18.73 13.28 7.91
CA PRO A 279 19.47 13.48 6.67
C PRO A 279 19.04 14.73 5.87
N TRP A 280 18.10 15.52 6.39
CA TRP A 280 17.50 16.66 5.70
C TRP A 280 18.25 17.97 5.95
N ALA A 281 18.10 18.93 5.04
CA ALA A 281 18.67 20.27 5.22
C ALA A 281 17.90 21.06 6.29
N ASP A 282 16.58 20.86 6.35
CA ASP A 282 15.69 21.57 7.26
C ASP A 282 15.35 20.74 8.50
N GLU A 283 15.02 21.45 9.59
CA GLU A 283 14.56 20.86 10.84
C GLU A 283 13.07 20.48 10.74
N PRO A 284 12.63 19.41 11.43
CA PRO A 284 11.22 19.06 11.50
C PRO A 284 10.42 20.16 12.20
N GLN A 285 9.35 20.62 11.57
CA GLN A 285 8.43 21.61 12.13
C GLN A 285 7.24 20.99 12.84
N GLU A 286 7.03 19.70 12.63
CA GLU A 286 5.87 18.96 13.09
C GLU A 286 6.29 17.64 13.72
N ALA A 287 5.53 17.19 14.71
CA ALA A 287 5.60 15.85 15.27
C ALA A 287 4.20 15.26 15.43
N LEU A 288 4.10 13.99 15.17
CA LEU A 288 2.88 13.22 15.36
C LEU A 288 2.97 12.46 16.69
N MET A 289 2.00 12.69 17.56
CA MET A 289 1.82 11.98 18.82
C MET A 289 0.74 10.91 18.64
N LEU A 290 1.04 9.68 19.07
CA LEU A 290 0.12 8.54 18.96
C LEU A 290 0.05 7.79 20.29
N PRO A 291 -1.16 7.38 20.73
CA PRO A 291 -1.29 6.53 21.90
C PRO A 291 -0.72 5.13 21.65
N LEU A 292 -0.03 4.58 22.61
CA LEU A 292 0.38 3.17 22.60
C LEU A 292 -0.77 2.33 23.19
N THR A 293 -1.67 1.90 22.30
CA THR A 293 -2.82 1.06 22.63
C THR A 293 -3.01 -0.04 21.58
N THR A 294 -3.53 -1.20 22.00
CA THR A 294 -3.82 -2.34 21.13
C THR A 294 -5.22 -2.30 20.53
N SER A 295 -6.16 -1.63 21.20
CA SER A 295 -7.54 -1.44 20.75
C SER A 295 -8.04 -0.06 21.16
N ALA A 296 -9.11 0.41 20.51
CA ALA A 296 -9.73 1.71 20.80
C ALA A 296 -10.41 1.77 22.19
N GLU A 297 -10.64 0.62 22.82
CA GLU A 297 -11.29 0.52 24.14
C GLU A 297 -10.28 0.35 25.30
N ALA A 298 -8.99 0.11 24.99
CA ALA A 298 -7.95 -0.06 26.00
C ALA A 298 -7.31 1.28 26.31
N ALA A 299 -7.20 1.63 27.60
CA ALA A 299 -6.47 2.82 28.03
C ALA A 299 -5.01 2.79 27.50
N PRO A 300 -4.51 3.91 26.96
CA PRO A 300 -3.14 3.97 26.45
C PRO A 300 -2.13 3.72 27.59
N ARG A 301 -1.10 2.93 27.31
CA ARG A 301 0.00 2.65 28.25
C ARG A 301 1.16 3.61 28.12
N GLY A 302 1.13 4.45 27.09
CA GLY A 302 2.17 5.40 26.78
C GLY A 302 1.85 6.20 25.53
N VAL A 303 2.83 6.92 25.07
CA VAL A 303 2.74 7.73 23.85
C VAL A 303 4.00 7.57 23.01
N LEU A 304 3.80 7.41 21.71
CA LEU A 304 4.84 7.48 20.69
C LEU A 304 4.81 8.90 20.09
N ILE A 305 5.95 9.55 20.03
CA ILE A 305 6.12 10.86 19.42
C ILE A 305 7.11 10.70 18.26
N LEU A 306 6.68 11.02 17.06
CA LEU A 306 7.46 10.92 15.85
C LEU A 306 7.62 12.30 15.23
N ALA A 307 8.86 12.80 15.14
CA ALA A 307 9.15 13.98 14.32
C ALA A 307 8.84 13.67 12.87
N VAL A 308 8.20 14.59 12.17
CA VAL A 308 7.77 14.37 10.80
C VAL A 308 8.82 14.90 9.83
N ASN A 309 9.10 14.13 8.79
CA ASN A 309 9.92 14.55 7.66
C ASN A 309 9.50 15.95 7.17
N PRO A 310 10.37 16.96 7.15
CA PRO A 310 10.03 18.32 6.72
C PRO A 310 9.61 18.39 5.24
N TYR A 311 10.01 17.40 4.45
CA TYR A 311 9.75 17.32 3.02
C TYR A 311 8.68 16.28 2.66
N ARG A 312 7.86 15.86 3.64
CA ARG A 312 6.74 14.96 3.35
C ARG A 312 5.67 15.64 2.50
N ARG A 313 4.97 14.86 1.73
CA ARG A 313 3.79 15.31 0.99
C ARG A 313 2.67 15.68 1.96
N ARG A 314 2.13 16.91 1.84
CA ARG A 314 1.18 17.47 2.83
C ARG A 314 -0.25 16.98 2.65
N ASP A 315 -0.60 16.52 1.47
CA ASP A 315 -1.92 16.03 1.08
C ASP A 315 -2.07 14.49 1.18
N ASP A 316 -1.09 13.85 1.85
CA ASP A 316 -1.04 12.39 1.96
C ASP A 316 -1.09 11.93 3.43
N ASP A 317 -2.18 11.25 3.79
CA ASP A 317 -2.38 10.62 5.11
C ASP A 317 -1.54 9.34 5.29
N SER A 318 -0.73 8.96 4.30
CA SER A 318 0.04 7.70 4.33
C SER A 318 1.02 7.63 5.49
N PHE A 319 1.65 8.75 5.85
CA PHE A 319 2.54 8.82 7.01
C PHE A 319 1.79 8.59 8.32
N GLU A 320 0.62 9.21 8.48
CA GLU A 320 -0.18 9.06 9.70
C GLU A 320 -0.68 7.63 9.88
N ASN A 321 -1.09 6.99 8.78
CA ASN A 321 -1.52 5.60 8.79
C ASN A 321 -0.34 4.65 9.08
N PHE A 322 0.83 4.91 8.52
CA PHE A 322 2.06 4.18 8.81
C PHE A 322 2.46 4.34 10.28
N ALA A 323 2.47 5.56 10.81
CA ALA A 323 2.80 5.86 12.20
C ALA A 323 1.85 5.16 13.19
N ALA A 324 0.55 5.08 12.84
CA ALA A 324 -0.43 4.33 13.62
C ALA A 324 -0.14 2.82 13.65
N LEU A 325 0.35 2.25 12.54
CA LEU A 325 0.80 0.86 12.51
C LEU A 325 2.03 0.64 13.38
N VAL A 326 2.98 1.57 13.37
CA VAL A 326 4.17 1.54 14.25
C VAL A 326 3.76 1.56 15.72
N ALA A 327 2.89 2.51 16.11
CA ALA A 327 2.42 2.62 17.49
C ALA A 327 1.70 1.34 17.96
N ARG A 328 0.85 0.77 17.11
CA ARG A 328 0.14 -0.48 17.38
C ARG A 328 1.07 -1.68 17.50
N GLN A 329 2.10 -1.75 16.65
CA GLN A 329 3.09 -2.81 16.70
C GLN A 329 3.87 -2.79 18.03
N ILE A 330 4.30 -1.61 18.48
CA ILE A 330 4.99 -1.44 19.76
C ILE A 330 4.06 -1.79 20.91
N ALA A 331 2.82 -1.29 20.90
CA ALA A 331 1.82 -1.60 21.92
C ALA A 331 1.52 -3.10 21.99
N SER A 332 1.35 -3.76 20.85
CA SER A 332 1.11 -5.20 20.79
C SER A 332 2.28 -6.01 21.36
N ALA A 333 3.51 -5.62 21.02
CA ALA A 333 4.71 -6.25 21.57
C ALA A 333 4.80 -6.09 23.09
N THR A 334 4.45 -4.90 23.61
CA THR A 334 4.44 -4.63 25.06
C THR A 334 3.43 -5.50 25.78
N VAL A 335 2.18 -5.58 25.27
CA VAL A 335 1.12 -6.41 25.86
C VAL A 335 1.49 -7.89 25.84
N ASN A 336 2.10 -8.36 24.75
CA ASN A 336 2.53 -9.76 24.63
C ASN A 336 3.58 -10.10 25.70
N ILE A 337 4.57 -9.24 25.88
CA ILE A 337 5.63 -9.43 26.89
C ILE A 337 5.07 -9.33 28.31
N GLU A 338 4.23 -8.35 28.62
CA GLU A 338 3.63 -8.22 29.96
C GLU A 338 2.78 -9.44 30.32
N THR A 339 1.98 -9.92 29.35
CA THR A 339 1.22 -11.15 29.52
C THR A 339 2.12 -12.33 29.84
N PHE A 340 3.25 -12.42 29.12
CA PHE A 340 4.24 -13.46 29.31
C PHE A 340 4.95 -13.36 30.68
N GLU A 341 5.32 -12.14 31.13
CA GLU A 341 5.93 -11.91 32.44
C GLU A 341 5.00 -12.31 33.59
N VAL A 342 3.71 -11.92 33.51
CA VAL A 342 2.69 -12.27 34.52
C VAL A 342 2.48 -13.80 34.57
N GLU A 343 2.45 -14.46 33.42
CA GLU A 343 2.31 -15.92 33.38
C GLU A 343 3.55 -16.64 33.91
N ARG A 344 4.74 -16.12 33.61
CA ARG A 344 6.01 -16.66 34.15
C ARG A 344 6.11 -16.52 35.67
N GLU A 345 5.63 -15.41 36.22
CA GLU A 345 5.58 -15.20 37.69
C GLU A 345 4.55 -16.15 38.35
N ARG A 346 3.40 -16.35 37.72
CA ARG A 346 2.40 -17.31 38.21
C ARG A 346 2.90 -18.77 38.14
N ALA A 347 3.62 -19.13 37.08
CA ALA A 347 4.21 -20.44 36.95
C ALA A 347 5.28 -20.71 38.02
N LYS A 348 6.12 -19.71 38.35
CA LYS A 348 7.11 -19.83 39.46
C LYS A 348 6.46 -20.08 40.82
N SER A 349 5.27 -19.52 41.06
CA SER A 349 4.52 -19.67 42.32
C SER A 349 3.81 -21.02 42.45
N ALA A 350 3.52 -21.69 41.34
CA ALA A 350 2.83 -22.97 41.27
C ALA A 350 3.76 -24.22 41.29
N ASP A 351 5.08 -24.02 41.24
CA ASP A 351 6.09 -25.04 40.89
C ASP A 351 6.40 -26.09 41.96
N SER A 352 5.68 -26.17 43.06
CA SER A 352 5.96 -27.27 44.03
C SER A 352 5.05 -28.51 43.90
N LEU A 353 3.97 -28.47 43.10
CA LEU A 353 3.02 -29.61 43.10
C LEU A 353 2.56 -30.19 41.75
N ALA A 354 2.99 -29.68 40.61
CA ALA A 354 2.34 -30.07 39.36
C ALA A 354 3.27 -30.35 38.15
N LEU A 355 4.51 -30.73 38.37
CA LEU A 355 5.55 -30.79 37.31
C LEU A 355 5.23 -31.73 36.14
N GLU A 356 4.56 -32.84 36.34
CA GLU A 356 4.34 -33.85 35.27
C GLU A 356 3.07 -33.56 34.42
N ILE A 357 2.00 -33.04 35.05
CA ILE A 357 0.78 -32.63 34.34
C ILE A 357 0.97 -31.26 33.68
N GLU A 358 1.78 -30.38 34.29
CA GLU A 358 2.09 -29.08 33.78
C GLU A 358 2.94 -29.10 32.50
N HIS A 359 3.82 -30.10 32.35
CA HIS A 359 4.65 -30.20 31.15
C HIS A 359 3.80 -30.37 29.88
N ARG A 360 2.77 -31.19 29.96
CA ARG A 360 1.83 -31.40 28.83
C ARG A 360 0.94 -30.16 28.60
N ARG A 361 0.42 -29.54 29.66
CA ARG A 361 -0.36 -28.32 29.56
C ARG A 361 0.45 -27.09 29.12
N ARG A 362 1.76 -27.11 29.45
CA ARG A 362 2.70 -26.03 29.06
C ARG A 362 2.98 -26.04 27.55
N ILE A 363 3.18 -27.24 26.98
CA ILE A 363 3.37 -27.40 25.53
C ILE A 363 2.12 -26.98 24.76
N GLU A 364 0.96 -27.38 25.24
CA GLU A 364 -0.32 -27.09 24.61
C GLU A 364 -0.68 -25.59 24.66
N ARG A 365 -0.41 -24.93 25.80
CA ARG A 365 -0.60 -23.47 25.91
C ARG A 365 0.37 -22.67 25.03
N HIS A 366 1.59 -23.15 24.92
CA HIS A 366 2.59 -22.51 24.08
C HIS A 366 2.27 -22.65 22.60
N GLN A 367 1.77 -23.80 22.17
CA GLN A 367 1.30 -24.02 20.81
C GLN A 367 0.12 -23.10 20.46
N ASN A 368 -0.81 -22.92 21.38
CA ASN A 368 -1.97 -22.05 21.18
C ASN A 368 -1.58 -20.56 21.10
N LEU A 369 -0.64 -20.11 21.94
CA LEU A 369 -0.12 -18.74 21.87
C LEU A 369 0.66 -18.48 20.57
N LEU A 370 1.43 -19.47 20.11
CA LEU A 370 2.12 -19.38 18.82
C LEU A 370 1.14 -19.35 17.64
N LEU A 371 0.04 -20.11 17.75
CA LEU A 371 -1.03 -20.11 16.77
C LEU A 371 -1.79 -18.77 16.78
N ASP A 372 -2.12 -18.25 17.97
CA ASP A 372 -2.79 -16.95 18.10
C ASP A 372 -1.93 -15.79 17.60
N GLU A 373 -0.64 -15.83 17.86
CA GLU A 373 0.29 -14.82 17.36
C GLU A 373 0.51 -14.92 15.85
N LEU A 374 0.62 -16.13 15.33
CA LEU A 374 0.67 -16.36 13.89
C LEU A 374 -0.57 -15.76 13.22
N ASN A 375 -1.73 -15.95 13.85
CA ASN A 375 -3.00 -15.39 13.39
C ASN A 375 -3.02 -13.86 13.42
N HIS A 376 -2.55 -13.24 14.51
CA HIS A 376 -2.43 -11.79 14.62
C HIS A 376 -1.47 -11.21 13.56
N ARG A 377 -0.35 -11.87 13.30
CA ARG A 377 0.61 -11.47 12.26
C ARG A 377 0.03 -11.57 10.86
N VAL A 378 -0.69 -12.65 10.57
CA VAL A 378 -1.34 -12.80 9.25
C VAL A 378 -2.40 -11.73 9.04
N LYS A 379 -3.23 -11.42 10.06
CA LYS A 379 -4.21 -10.32 10.00
C LYS A 379 -3.56 -8.96 9.76
N ASN A 380 -2.50 -8.66 10.49
CA ASN A 380 -1.76 -7.40 10.34
C ASN A 380 -1.09 -7.31 8.96
N THR A 381 -0.53 -8.41 8.46
CA THR A 381 0.07 -8.47 7.12
C THR A 381 -0.98 -8.25 6.03
N LEU A 382 -2.14 -8.90 6.14
CA LEU A 382 -3.25 -8.71 5.20
C LEU A 382 -3.77 -7.27 5.20
N ALA A 383 -3.92 -6.65 6.38
CA ALA A 383 -4.33 -5.24 6.50
C ALA A 383 -3.30 -4.28 5.87
N THR A 384 -2.00 -4.56 6.06
CA THR A 384 -0.91 -3.77 5.46
C THR A 384 -0.91 -3.90 3.94
N VAL A 385 -1.09 -5.14 3.43
CA VAL A 385 -1.21 -5.38 1.97
C VAL A 385 -2.44 -4.67 1.40
N GLN A 386 -3.56 -4.64 2.14
CA GLN A 386 -4.76 -3.89 1.73
C GLN A 386 -4.49 -2.38 1.62
N ALA A 387 -3.86 -1.80 2.65
CA ALA A 387 -3.51 -0.37 2.66
C ALA A 387 -2.56 -0.01 1.51
N MET A 388 -1.54 -0.86 1.27
CA MET A 388 -0.61 -0.70 0.14
C MET A 388 -1.31 -0.86 -1.21
N ALA A 389 -2.19 -1.85 -1.34
CA ALA A 389 -2.93 -2.07 -2.57
C ALA A 389 -3.81 -0.85 -2.92
N ILE A 390 -4.50 -0.27 -1.92
CA ILE A 390 -5.31 0.94 -2.10
C ILE A 390 -4.45 2.12 -2.57
N GLN A 391 -3.23 2.25 -2.04
CA GLN A 391 -2.32 3.35 -2.41
C GLN A 391 -1.65 3.13 -3.77
N THR A 392 -1.17 1.92 -4.02
CA THR A 392 -0.40 1.60 -5.23
C THR A 392 -1.28 1.50 -6.47
N LEU A 393 -2.55 1.08 -6.30
CA LEU A 393 -3.50 0.89 -7.40
C LEU A 393 -4.34 2.14 -7.72
N LYS A 394 -3.97 3.32 -7.23
CA LYS A 394 -4.69 4.60 -7.53
C LYS A 394 -4.75 4.95 -9.03
N GLY A 395 -3.82 4.43 -9.83
CA GLY A 395 -3.77 4.66 -11.28
C GLY A 395 -4.26 3.50 -12.15
N VAL A 396 -4.76 2.42 -11.54
CA VAL A 396 -5.25 1.22 -12.23
C VAL A 396 -6.76 1.31 -12.39
N ASP A 397 -7.30 0.65 -13.41
CA ASP A 397 -8.73 0.50 -13.64
C ASP A 397 -9.50 0.16 -12.36
N LEU A 398 -10.53 0.95 -12.07
CA LEU A 398 -11.36 0.84 -10.86
C LEU A 398 -11.91 -0.58 -10.65
N ALA A 399 -12.33 -1.25 -11.73
CA ALA A 399 -12.90 -2.59 -11.67
C ALA A 399 -11.84 -3.64 -11.29
N ALA A 400 -10.60 -3.50 -11.78
CA ALA A 400 -9.48 -4.38 -11.46
C ALA A 400 -9.04 -4.19 -9.99
N ARG A 401 -8.97 -2.94 -9.53
CA ARG A 401 -8.66 -2.60 -8.13
C ARG A 401 -9.69 -3.17 -7.16
N ASP A 402 -10.97 -2.92 -7.43
CA ASP A 402 -12.06 -3.36 -6.56
C ASP A 402 -12.17 -4.89 -6.53
N SER A 403 -11.90 -5.56 -7.66
CA SER A 403 -11.79 -7.03 -7.73
C SER A 403 -10.63 -7.57 -6.89
N PHE A 404 -9.47 -6.91 -6.92
CA PHE A 404 -8.31 -7.31 -6.11
C PHE A 404 -8.59 -7.14 -4.62
N LEU A 405 -9.15 -5.99 -4.21
CA LEU A 405 -9.52 -5.71 -2.82
C LEU A 405 -10.57 -6.70 -2.30
N ALA A 406 -11.60 -7.02 -3.10
CA ALA A 406 -12.63 -7.99 -2.73
C ALA A 406 -12.03 -9.38 -2.44
N ARG A 407 -11.05 -9.83 -3.24
CA ARG A 407 -10.34 -11.11 -3.02
C ARG A 407 -9.50 -11.08 -1.76
N LEU A 408 -8.84 -9.96 -1.48
CA LEU A 408 -8.05 -9.77 -0.26
C LEU A 408 -8.95 -9.79 0.99
N PHE A 409 -10.14 -9.21 0.90
CA PHE A 409 -11.16 -9.28 1.95
C PHE A 409 -11.70 -10.70 2.13
N ALA A 410 -11.93 -11.43 1.04
CA ALA A 410 -12.37 -12.82 1.10
C ALA A 410 -11.31 -13.71 1.76
N LEU A 411 -10.04 -13.54 1.41
CA LEU A 411 -8.92 -14.24 2.02
C LEU A 411 -8.83 -13.96 3.52
N SER A 412 -8.95 -12.68 3.91
CA SER A 412 -8.98 -12.26 5.32
C SER A 412 -10.15 -12.86 6.08
N SER A 413 -11.34 -12.84 5.47
CA SER A 413 -12.57 -13.39 6.08
C SER A 413 -12.52 -14.91 6.28
N GLN A 414 -11.94 -15.66 5.35
CA GLN A 414 -11.79 -17.11 5.47
C GLN A 414 -10.72 -17.48 6.52
N HIS A 415 -9.65 -16.69 6.62
CA HIS A 415 -8.64 -16.85 7.66
C HIS A 415 -9.26 -16.68 9.06
N ASP A 416 -10.19 -15.73 9.24
CA ASP A 416 -10.91 -15.55 10.51
C ASP A 416 -11.78 -16.77 10.90
N LEU A 417 -12.31 -17.50 9.94
CA LEU A 417 -13.08 -18.73 10.22
C LEU A 417 -12.18 -19.84 10.81
N LEU A 418 -10.99 -19.99 10.25
CA LEU A 418 -10.02 -20.98 10.70
C LEU A 418 -9.46 -20.64 12.09
N THR A 419 -9.40 -19.37 12.43
CA THR A 419 -8.93 -18.86 13.73
C THR A 419 -9.92 -19.15 14.85
N LEU A 420 -11.23 -19.12 14.58
CA LEU A 420 -12.28 -19.39 15.57
C LEU A 420 -12.32 -20.87 16.02
N ASP A 421 -11.93 -21.79 15.17
CA ASP A 421 -11.95 -23.23 15.43
C ASP A 421 -10.54 -23.81 15.75
N ASN A 422 -9.63 -22.99 16.32
CA ASN A 422 -8.27 -23.37 16.75
C ASN A 422 -7.44 -24.12 15.69
N TRP A 423 -7.66 -23.84 14.40
CA TRP A 423 -7.00 -24.54 13.28
C TRP A 423 -7.28 -26.05 13.21
N GLU A 424 -8.22 -26.57 13.99
CA GLU A 424 -8.64 -27.98 13.88
C GLU A 424 -9.48 -28.24 12.62
N GLY A 425 -9.89 -27.16 11.95
CA GLY A 425 -10.67 -27.18 10.72
C GLY A 425 -11.94 -26.36 10.83
N ALA A 426 -12.84 -26.48 9.86
CA ALA A 426 -14.10 -25.77 9.85
C ALA A 426 -15.24 -26.66 9.35
N SER A 427 -16.48 -26.40 9.81
CA SER A 427 -17.64 -27.07 9.25
C SER A 427 -17.82 -26.65 7.77
N PHE A 428 -18.03 -27.61 6.90
CA PHE A 428 -18.23 -27.33 5.48
C PHE A 428 -19.38 -26.34 5.25
N GLU A 429 -20.50 -26.55 5.93
CA GLU A 429 -21.63 -25.63 5.88
C GLU A 429 -21.26 -24.21 6.33
N GLY A 430 -20.45 -24.08 7.39
CA GLY A 430 -19.95 -22.79 7.87
C GLY A 430 -19.09 -22.06 6.83
N VAL A 431 -18.21 -22.78 6.16
CA VAL A 431 -17.37 -22.27 5.07
C VAL A 431 -18.24 -21.74 3.93
N VAL A 432 -19.22 -22.52 3.48
CA VAL A 432 -20.16 -22.12 2.42
C VAL A 432 -20.95 -20.89 2.83
N ARG A 433 -21.60 -20.93 4.01
CA ARG A 433 -22.45 -19.81 4.49
C ARG A 433 -21.67 -18.52 4.65
N ARG A 434 -20.43 -18.59 5.09
CA ARG A 434 -19.56 -17.41 5.27
C ARG A 434 -19.09 -16.86 3.92
N ALA A 435 -18.72 -17.72 2.99
CA ALA A 435 -18.34 -17.31 1.65
C ALA A 435 -19.49 -16.61 0.91
N LEU A 436 -20.73 -17.02 1.16
CA LEU A 436 -21.93 -16.47 0.52
C LEU A 436 -22.50 -15.24 1.25
N LYS A 437 -22.03 -14.94 2.46
CA LYS A 437 -22.56 -13.84 3.29
C LYS A 437 -22.66 -12.48 2.57
N PRO A 438 -21.65 -12.03 1.77
CA PRO A 438 -21.70 -10.73 1.09
C PRO A 438 -22.83 -10.57 0.08
N TRP A 439 -23.39 -11.68 -0.43
CA TRP A 439 -24.45 -11.68 -1.44
C TRP A 439 -25.82 -12.09 -0.91
N ARG A 440 -25.98 -12.22 0.42
CA ARG A 440 -27.27 -12.48 1.06
C ARG A 440 -28.02 -11.17 1.24
N GLU A 441 -29.22 -11.10 0.68
CA GLU A 441 -30.16 -9.99 0.91
C GLU A 441 -31.13 -10.37 2.03
N GLU A 442 -31.38 -9.45 2.98
CA GLU A 442 -32.38 -9.66 4.03
C GLU A 442 -33.78 -9.78 3.40
N GLY A 443 -34.48 -10.85 3.75
CA GLY A 443 -35.85 -11.12 3.27
C GLY A 443 -35.94 -11.89 1.95
N ARG A 444 -34.82 -12.23 1.27
CA ARG A 444 -34.82 -13.04 0.04
C ARG A 444 -34.00 -14.32 0.18
N VAL A 445 -34.60 -15.46 -0.13
CA VAL A 445 -33.90 -16.75 -0.13
C VAL A 445 -33.32 -17.00 -1.53
N ARG A 446 -32.08 -16.52 -1.75
CA ARG A 446 -31.37 -16.69 -3.03
C ARG A 446 -30.33 -17.82 -3.02
N PHE A 447 -30.10 -18.41 -1.84
CA PHE A 447 -29.16 -19.51 -1.64
C PHE A 447 -29.84 -20.66 -0.94
N LYS A 448 -29.74 -21.85 -1.52
CA LYS A 448 -30.13 -23.12 -0.92
C LYS A 448 -28.86 -23.92 -0.64
N VAL A 449 -28.59 -24.21 0.63
CA VAL A 449 -27.34 -24.87 1.08
C VAL A 449 -27.74 -26.11 1.88
N GLU A 450 -27.47 -27.31 1.36
CA GLU A 450 -27.95 -28.59 1.91
C GLU A 450 -26.91 -29.69 1.76
N GLY A 451 -26.71 -30.48 2.82
CA GLY A 451 -25.88 -31.65 2.83
C GLY A 451 -25.58 -32.16 4.23
N PRO A 452 -24.94 -33.32 4.38
CA PRO A 452 -24.55 -33.88 5.68
C PRO A 452 -23.48 -33.03 6.36
N ALA A 453 -23.37 -33.15 7.70
CA ALA A 453 -22.31 -32.50 8.46
C ALA A 453 -20.95 -33.07 8.03
N VAL A 454 -20.04 -32.17 7.61
CA VAL A 454 -18.66 -32.49 7.20
C VAL A 454 -17.72 -31.51 7.85
N HIS A 455 -16.62 -32.00 8.37
CA HIS A 455 -15.53 -31.18 8.90
C HIS A 455 -14.36 -31.17 7.91
N LEU A 456 -13.82 -29.98 7.65
CA LEU A 456 -12.71 -29.78 6.72
C LEU A 456 -11.45 -29.38 7.45
N ASP A 457 -10.31 -29.87 7.00
CA ASP A 457 -9.03 -29.32 7.43
C ASP A 457 -8.85 -27.85 6.98
N PRO A 458 -7.96 -27.09 7.61
CA PRO A 458 -7.77 -25.68 7.35
C PRO A 458 -7.46 -25.33 5.89
N LYS A 459 -6.64 -26.13 5.22
CA LYS A 459 -6.25 -25.91 3.82
C LYS A 459 -7.43 -26.05 2.90
N ARG A 460 -8.22 -27.11 3.09
CA ARG A 460 -9.41 -27.36 2.29
C ARG A 460 -10.51 -26.31 2.56
N ALA A 461 -10.67 -25.90 3.84
CA ALA A 461 -11.63 -24.88 4.23
C ALA A 461 -11.31 -23.52 3.55
N LEU A 462 -10.04 -23.12 3.57
CA LEU A 462 -9.58 -21.90 2.91
C LEU A 462 -9.79 -21.97 1.39
N ALA A 463 -9.35 -23.06 0.78
CA ALA A 463 -9.43 -23.27 -0.64
C ALA A 463 -10.88 -23.24 -1.13
N LEU A 464 -11.77 -23.98 -0.47
CA LEU A 464 -13.20 -24.03 -0.79
C LEU A 464 -13.89 -22.69 -0.51
N GLY A 465 -13.55 -22.00 0.58
CA GLY A 465 -14.09 -20.68 0.87
C GLY A 465 -13.75 -19.65 -0.20
N MET A 466 -12.53 -19.65 -0.70
CA MET A 466 -12.14 -18.81 -1.84
C MET A 466 -12.89 -19.17 -3.12
N ALA A 467 -13.08 -20.47 -3.38
CA ALA A 467 -13.81 -20.90 -4.56
C ALA A 467 -15.28 -20.51 -4.53
N PHE A 468 -15.95 -20.69 -3.39
CA PHE A 468 -17.33 -20.24 -3.22
C PHE A 468 -17.46 -18.73 -3.34
N HIS A 469 -16.48 -18.00 -2.82
CA HIS A 469 -16.44 -16.55 -2.99
C HIS A 469 -16.33 -16.16 -4.48
N GLU A 470 -15.44 -16.78 -5.24
CA GLU A 470 -15.26 -16.53 -6.67
C GLU A 470 -16.50 -16.95 -7.47
N LEU A 471 -17.11 -18.11 -7.14
CA LEU A 471 -18.35 -18.54 -7.78
C LEU A 471 -19.50 -17.56 -7.50
N ALA A 472 -19.68 -17.13 -6.25
CA ALA A 472 -20.70 -16.16 -5.88
C ALA A 472 -20.48 -14.80 -6.52
N SER A 473 -19.22 -14.34 -6.60
CA SER A 473 -18.86 -13.11 -7.33
C SER A 473 -19.18 -13.21 -8.82
N ASN A 474 -18.89 -14.36 -9.44
CA ASN A 474 -19.23 -14.60 -10.85
C ASN A 474 -20.75 -14.69 -11.06
N ALA A 475 -21.46 -15.38 -10.17
CA ALA A 475 -22.92 -15.46 -10.20
C ALA A 475 -23.57 -14.07 -10.09
N ALA A 476 -23.02 -13.19 -9.24
CA ALA A 476 -23.50 -11.81 -9.07
C ALA A 476 -23.19 -10.92 -10.28
N LYS A 477 -22.05 -11.13 -10.95
CA LYS A 477 -21.64 -10.31 -12.10
C LYS A 477 -22.23 -10.78 -13.41
N TYR A 478 -22.32 -12.09 -13.60
CA TYR A 478 -22.57 -12.70 -14.91
C TYR A 478 -23.63 -13.80 -14.87
N GLY A 479 -23.97 -14.34 -13.70
CA GLY A 479 -24.79 -15.53 -13.52
C GLY A 479 -26.11 -15.28 -12.81
N ALA A 480 -26.59 -16.27 -12.07
CA ALA A 480 -27.92 -16.30 -11.46
C ALA A 480 -28.18 -15.13 -10.48
N LEU A 481 -27.18 -14.58 -9.83
CA LEU A 481 -27.38 -13.50 -8.88
C LEU A 481 -27.37 -12.10 -9.52
N SER A 482 -27.17 -11.99 -10.82
CA SER A 482 -27.17 -10.72 -11.55
C SER A 482 -28.56 -10.14 -11.81
N ASN A 483 -29.62 -10.90 -11.56
CA ASN A 483 -31.01 -10.47 -11.65
C ASN A 483 -31.80 -10.78 -10.37
N ASP A 484 -33.06 -10.36 -10.27
CA ASP A 484 -33.88 -10.50 -9.05
C ASP A 484 -34.48 -11.89 -8.84
N THR A 485 -34.49 -12.77 -9.84
CA THR A 485 -35.17 -14.07 -9.83
C THR A 485 -34.24 -15.26 -9.73
N GLY A 486 -32.96 -15.06 -9.96
CA GLY A 486 -31.99 -16.13 -9.97
C GLY A 486 -31.64 -16.65 -8.57
N MET A 487 -31.30 -17.92 -8.50
CA MET A 487 -31.00 -18.67 -7.29
C MET A 487 -29.73 -19.53 -7.49
N VAL A 488 -29.03 -19.75 -6.41
CA VAL A 488 -27.88 -20.66 -6.33
C VAL A 488 -28.19 -21.79 -5.37
N GLN A 489 -27.98 -23.02 -5.80
CA GLN A 489 -28.09 -24.21 -4.98
C GLN A 489 -26.70 -24.82 -4.76
N VAL A 490 -26.35 -25.07 -3.49
CA VAL A 490 -25.11 -25.77 -3.09
C VAL A 490 -25.52 -27.04 -2.35
N THR A 491 -25.23 -28.18 -2.96
CA THR A 491 -25.56 -29.48 -2.38
C THR A 491 -24.33 -30.38 -2.33
N TRP A 492 -24.23 -31.19 -1.27
CA TRP A 492 -23.13 -32.15 -1.16
C TRP A 492 -23.60 -33.47 -0.55
N THR A 493 -22.88 -34.53 -0.91
CA THR A 493 -23.13 -35.88 -0.43
C THR A 493 -21.81 -36.55 -0.05
N LEU A 494 -21.85 -37.42 0.95
CA LEU A 494 -20.74 -38.29 1.32
C LEU A 494 -20.98 -39.67 0.74
N GLU A 495 -19.95 -40.26 0.12
CA GLU A 495 -20.02 -41.65 -0.28
C GLU A 495 -20.00 -42.61 0.94
N PRO A 496 -20.53 -43.86 0.78
CA PRO A 496 -20.44 -44.86 1.83
C PRO A 496 -18.99 -45.07 2.28
N GLY A 497 -18.71 -44.86 3.57
CA GLY A 497 -17.35 -44.88 4.12
C GLY A 497 -16.76 -43.51 4.45
N GLY A 498 -17.43 -42.38 4.12
CA GLY A 498 -17.07 -41.04 4.60
C GLY A 498 -15.79 -40.43 4.01
N LYS A 499 -15.15 -41.09 3.05
CA LYS A 499 -13.84 -40.69 2.50
C LYS A 499 -13.90 -39.86 1.24
N GLN A 500 -15.07 -39.76 0.62
CA GLN A 500 -15.25 -39.02 -0.62
C GLN A 500 -16.47 -38.12 -0.51
N LEU A 501 -16.27 -36.84 -0.82
CA LEU A 501 -17.30 -35.81 -0.83
C LEU A 501 -17.57 -35.40 -2.29
N LYS A 502 -18.82 -35.50 -2.69
CA LYS A 502 -19.30 -34.95 -3.95
C LYS A 502 -20.10 -33.70 -3.66
N LEU A 503 -19.71 -32.59 -4.27
CA LEU A 503 -20.29 -31.28 -4.07
C LEU A 503 -20.75 -30.75 -5.43
N ARG A 504 -21.91 -30.11 -5.45
CA ARG A 504 -22.46 -29.42 -6.61
C ARG A 504 -22.86 -28.01 -6.25
N TRP A 505 -22.41 -27.08 -7.08
CA TRP A 505 -22.90 -25.71 -7.19
C TRP A 505 -23.74 -25.63 -8.47
N GLU A 506 -24.95 -25.13 -8.37
CA GLU A 506 -25.85 -25.00 -9.51
C GLU A 506 -26.53 -23.64 -9.49
N GLU A 507 -26.43 -22.93 -10.61
CA GLU A 507 -27.10 -21.65 -10.84
C GLU A 507 -28.36 -21.84 -11.67
N GLN A 508 -29.45 -21.15 -11.30
CA GLN A 508 -30.74 -21.23 -11.98
C GLN A 508 -31.40 -19.85 -12.00
N GLY A 509 -32.18 -19.58 -13.06
CA GLY A 509 -33.01 -18.37 -13.22
C GLY A 509 -32.21 -17.10 -13.51
N GLY A 510 -30.93 -17.24 -13.85
CA GLY A 510 -30.07 -16.15 -14.32
C GLY A 510 -30.22 -15.85 -15.82
N PRO A 511 -29.41 -14.91 -16.35
CA PRO A 511 -29.34 -14.69 -17.80
C PRO A 511 -28.75 -15.92 -18.48
N VAL A 512 -29.03 -16.06 -19.80
CA VAL A 512 -28.47 -17.16 -20.58
C VAL A 512 -26.96 -17.14 -20.55
N VAL A 513 -26.36 -18.21 -20.02
CA VAL A 513 -24.93 -18.32 -19.86
C VAL A 513 -24.30 -18.85 -21.15
N ALA A 514 -23.36 -18.09 -21.71
CA ALA A 514 -22.47 -18.53 -22.78
C ALA A 514 -21.09 -18.89 -22.22
N GLN A 515 -20.40 -19.82 -22.85
CA GLN A 515 -19.03 -20.16 -22.46
C GLN A 515 -18.13 -18.91 -22.59
N PRO A 516 -17.42 -18.50 -21.55
CA PRO A 516 -16.64 -17.27 -21.62
C PRO A 516 -15.51 -17.41 -22.65
N PRO A 517 -15.26 -16.38 -23.48
CA PRO A 517 -14.26 -16.41 -24.55
C PRO A 517 -12.82 -16.52 -24.02
N ALA A 518 -12.58 -16.15 -22.75
CA ALA A 518 -11.31 -16.33 -22.06
C ALA A 518 -11.56 -16.71 -20.60
N ARG A 519 -10.81 -17.69 -20.10
CA ARG A 519 -10.84 -18.11 -18.69
C ARG A 519 -10.13 -17.09 -17.82
N GLY A 520 -10.88 -16.30 -17.08
CA GLY A 520 -10.34 -15.36 -16.09
C GLY A 520 -9.60 -16.05 -14.94
N PHE A 521 -8.95 -15.26 -14.09
CA PHE A 521 -8.19 -15.77 -12.94
C PHE A 521 -9.05 -16.62 -11.98
N GLY A 522 -10.29 -16.21 -11.68
CA GLY A 522 -11.20 -16.93 -10.78
C GLY A 522 -11.51 -18.34 -11.27
N LEU A 523 -11.82 -18.50 -12.56
CA LEU A 523 -12.06 -19.83 -13.15
C LEU A 523 -10.82 -20.71 -13.12
N ARG A 524 -9.63 -20.14 -13.38
CA ARG A 524 -8.35 -20.87 -13.27
C ARG A 524 -8.03 -21.28 -11.84
N LEU A 525 -8.36 -20.45 -10.86
CA LEU A 525 -8.22 -20.77 -9.44
C LEU A 525 -9.08 -21.98 -9.08
N ILE A 526 -10.35 -22.00 -9.54
CA ILE A 526 -11.29 -23.08 -9.28
C ILE A 526 -10.84 -24.37 -9.98
N GLU A 527 -10.46 -24.31 -11.26
CA GLU A 527 -10.11 -25.51 -12.04
C GLU A 527 -8.75 -26.12 -11.68
N HIS A 528 -7.74 -25.29 -11.39
CA HIS A 528 -6.35 -25.75 -11.23
C HIS A 528 -5.81 -25.57 -9.80
N GLY A 529 -6.11 -24.44 -9.16
CA GLY A 529 -5.66 -24.15 -7.80
C GLY A 529 -6.33 -25.06 -6.79
N LEU A 530 -7.65 -25.13 -6.88
CA LEU A 530 -8.46 -25.94 -5.97
C LEU A 530 -8.24 -27.43 -6.16
N ALA A 531 -8.23 -27.94 -7.41
CA ALA A 531 -8.08 -29.35 -7.71
C ALA A 531 -6.82 -29.97 -7.04
N ARG A 532 -5.75 -29.19 -6.88
CA ARG A 532 -4.54 -29.61 -6.15
C ARG A 532 -4.75 -29.68 -4.63
N GLU A 533 -5.39 -28.65 -4.05
CA GLU A 533 -5.56 -28.56 -2.59
C GLU A 533 -6.59 -29.55 -2.05
N ILE A 534 -7.65 -29.83 -2.83
CA ILE A 534 -8.70 -30.78 -2.43
C ILE A 534 -8.40 -32.24 -2.82
N SER A 535 -7.27 -32.51 -3.50
CA SER A 535 -6.92 -33.85 -4.02
C SER A 535 -8.06 -34.48 -4.79
N GLY A 536 -8.73 -33.69 -5.66
CA GLY A 536 -9.94 -34.07 -6.34
C GLY A 536 -10.07 -33.53 -7.76
N LYS A 537 -11.23 -33.73 -8.36
CA LYS A 537 -11.58 -33.26 -9.71
C LYS A 537 -12.65 -32.19 -9.64
N VAL A 538 -12.45 -31.11 -10.39
CA VAL A 538 -13.43 -30.04 -10.57
C VAL A 538 -13.88 -30.02 -12.02
N THR A 539 -15.19 -29.91 -12.24
CA THR A 539 -15.79 -29.83 -13.57
C THR A 539 -16.73 -28.64 -13.64
N LEU A 540 -16.49 -27.75 -14.58
CA LEU A 540 -17.34 -26.59 -14.86
C LEU A 540 -18.15 -26.87 -16.14
N ASP A 541 -19.46 -26.79 -16.04
CA ASP A 541 -20.39 -26.98 -17.13
C ASP A 541 -21.26 -25.72 -17.31
N PHE A 542 -21.02 -25.00 -18.40
CA PHE A 542 -21.75 -23.77 -18.74
C PHE A 542 -22.98 -24.12 -19.55
N ARG A 543 -24.13 -24.23 -18.89
CA ARG A 543 -25.42 -24.53 -19.50
C ARG A 543 -26.19 -23.25 -19.81
N PRO A 544 -27.07 -23.25 -20.81
CA PRO A 544 -27.91 -22.07 -21.08
C PRO A 544 -28.74 -21.60 -19.88
N GLN A 545 -29.07 -22.49 -18.95
CA GLN A 545 -29.86 -22.21 -17.74
C GLN A 545 -29.03 -21.69 -16.56
N GLY A 546 -27.70 -21.83 -16.58
CA GLY A 546 -26.80 -21.43 -15.51
C GLY A 546 -25.54 -22.28 -15.47
N LEU A 547 -24.57 -21.84 -14.64
CA LEU A 547 -23.34 -22.58 -14.37
C LEU A 547 -23.63 -23.76 -13.44
N VAL A 548 -23.11 -24.94 -13.78
CA VAL A 548 -23.00 -26.10 -12.89
C VAL A 548 -21.52 -26.36 -12.64
N CYS A 549 -21.13 -26.43 -11.35
CA CYS A 549 -19.77 -26.80 -10.95
C CYS A 549 -19.84 -28.02 -10.03
N ASP A 550 -19.22 -29.09 -10.47
CA ASP A 550 -19.14 -30.34 -9.71
C ASP A 550 -17.73 -30.56 -9.19
N TRP A 551 -17.63 -30.91 -7.91
CA TRP A 551 -16.39 -31.31 -7.27
C TRP A 551 -16.50 -32.74 -6.75
N ASP A 552 -15.44 -33.48 -6.97
CA ASP A 552 -15.26 -34.82 -6.41
C ASP A 552 -13.92 -34.82 -5.65
N MET A 553 -13.98 -34.89 -4.32
CA MET A 553 -12.81 -34.70 -3.46
C MET A 553 -12.68 -35.76 -2.39
N LYS A 554 -11.44 -36.13 -2.06
CA LYS A 554 -11.13 -37.07 -0.97
C LYS A 554 -11.03 -36.28 0.35
N LEU A 555 -11.68 -36.77 1.41
CA LEU A 555 -11.66 -36.16 2.74
C LEU A 555 -10.53 -36.68 3.64
N ALA A 556 -9.85 -37.75 3.29
CA ALA A 556 -8.73 -38.35 4.02
C ALA A 556 -7.73 -39.00 3.05
#